data_239f19fd3ed3b2fe63f9c3c4d9526dbc
#
_entry.id   239f19fd3ed3b2fe63f9c3c4d9526dbc
#
_cell.length_a   1.000
_cell.length_b   1.000
_cell.length_c   1.000
_cell.angle_alpha   90.00
_cell.angle_beta   90.00
_cell.angle_gamma   90.00
#
_symmetry.space_group_name_H-M   'P 1'
#
loop_
_entity.id
_entity.type
_entity.pdbx_description
1 polymer ?
#
loop_
_entity_poly.entity_id
_entity_poly.type
_entity_poly.pdbx_seq_one_letter_code
_entity_poly.pdbx_strand_id
1 'polypeptide(L)'
;MLLVIVAVVVVFTQLKPEEIITALTNANPLMAVVTLAFGACGWIGSSISLGALMDRNRRDNTGVFMSQCSRCLATVSMPAGVGPSFVNLQFLRKSGYRNTPATAIMSAALVVYYAVYFSMLVLIGLFTGRNMFSGAIPTNTLVLVLGVVVVVLSIAMMIPPLRHWVTRRLMPLAKTYINQLLDVLSQPRQLTVSCLGALFQNATTGLAFWAALQAFGYSSNPIE
;
A
#
# COMPACT_ATOMS: atom_id res chain seq x y z
N MET A 1 -20.36 7.38 0.54
CA MET A 1 -20.60 8.58 1.33
C MET A 1 -21.17 8.27 2.72
N LEU A 2 -22.24 7.48 2.84
CA LEU A 2 -22.85 7.12 4.13
C LEU A 2 -21.85 6.45 5.11
N LEU A 3 -21.03 5.51 4.64
CA LEU A 3 -20.03 4.80 5.43
C LEU A 3 -18.92 5.72 5.99
N VAL A 4 -18.55 6.74 5.23
CA VAL A 4 -17.56 7.75 5.68
C VAL A 4 -18.17 8.63 6.77
N ILE A 5 -19.42 9.03 6.59
CA ILE A 5 -20.15 9.83 7.59
C ILE A 5 -20.30 9.02 8.89
N VAL A 6 -20.69 7.74 8.78
CA VAL A 6 -20.80 6.84 9.94
C VAL A 6 -19.44 6.67 10.62
N ALA A 7 -18.35 6.45 9.87
CA ALA A 7 -17.01 6.33 10.43
C ALA A 7 -16.56 7.62 11.14
N VAL A 8 -16.81 8.77 10.54
CA VAL A 8 -16.53 10.08 11.13
C VAL A 8 -17.36 10.28 12.41
N VAL A 9 -18.65 9.99 12.38
CA VAL A 9 -19.52 10.09 13.58
C VAL A 9 -19.05 9.14 14.67
N VAL A 10 -18.70 7.89 14.35
CA VAL A 10 -18.18 6.92 15.33
C VAL A 10 -16.86 7.42 15.94
N VAL A 11 -15.95 7.95 15.14
CA VAL A 11 -14.68 8.50 15.64
C VAL A 11 -14.94 9.70 16.54
N PHE A 12 -15.80 10.64 16.15
CA PHE A 12 -16.13 11.82 16.96
C PHE A 12 -16.97 11.51 18.21
N THR A 13 -17.72 10.42 18.23
CA THR A 13 -18.48 10.00 19.43
C THR A 13 -17.62 9.18 20.39
N GLN A 14 -16.60 8.48 19.90
CA GLN A 14 -15.68 7.69 20.73
C GLN A 14 -14.51 8.52 21.28
N LEU A 15 -14.05 9.53 20.55
CA LEU A 15 -12.96 10.42 20.95
C LEU A 15 -13.57 11.76 21.41
N LYS A 16 -13.42 12.08 22.67
CA LYS A 16 -13.82 13.40 23.20
C LYS A 16 -12.98 14.47 22.50
N PRO A 17 -13.60 15.46 21.82
CA PRO A 17 -12.87 16.50 21.09
C PRO A 17 -11.84 17.25 21.96
N GLU A 18 -12.14 17.39 23.25
CA GLU A 18 -11.28 18.03 24.26
C GLU A 18 -9.97 17.26 24.47
N GLU A 19 -10.01 15.93 24.47
CA GLU A 19 -8.82 15.08 24.62
C GLU A 19 -7.90 15.18 23.38
N ILE A 20 -8.47 15.30 22.19
CA ILE A 20 -7.71 15.50 20.94
C ILE A 20 -7.03 16.87 20.94
N ILE A 21 -7.75 17.92 21.30
CA ILE A 21 -7.21 19.28 21.35
C ILE A 21 -6.10 19.36 22.39
N THR A 22 -6.30 18.79 23.56
CA THR A 22 -5.30 18.76 24.63
C THR A 22 -4.06 17.97 24.21
N ALA A 23 -4.22 16.83 23.53
CA ALA A 23 -3.10 16.06 22.99
C ALA A 23 -2.32 16.84 21.93
N LEU A 24 -3.02 17.54 21.03
CA LEU A 24 -2.39 18.36 19.99
C LEU A 24 -1.66 19.58 20.55
N THR A 25 -2.21 20.23 21.58
CA THR A 25 -1.57 21.40 22.19
C THR A 25 -0.35 21.04 23.04
N ASN A 26 -0.33 19.84 23.62
CA ASN A 26 0.79 19.32 24.41
C ASN A 26 1.83 18.56 23.55
N ALA A 27 1.57 18.34 22.27
CA ALA A 27 2.48 17.64 21.39
C ALA A 27 3.79 18.42 21.19
N ASN A 28 4.90 17.71 21.18
CA ASN A 28 6.22 18.31 20.92
C ASN A 28 6.30 18.76 19.45
N PRO A 29 6.37 20.08 19.16
CA PRO A 29 6.32 20.62 17.80
C PRO A 29 7.53 20.17 16.95
N LEU A 30 8.69 19.95 17.57
CA LEU A 30 9.87 19.47 16.88
C LEU A 30 9.66 18.06 16.34
N MET A 31 9.11 17.15 17.16
CA MET A 31 8.81 15.78 16.72
C MET A 31 7.69 15.73 15.70
N ALA A 32 6.73 16.65 15.74
CA ALA A 32 5.71 16.79 14.71
C ALA A 32 6.32 17.17 13.36
N VAL A 33 7.28 18.11 13.32
CA VAL A 33 8.02 18.45 12.09
C VAL A 33 8.84 17.26 11.58
N VAL A 34 9.51 16.53 12.46
CA VAL A 34 10.27 15.32 12.11
C VAL A 34 9.34 14.26 11.49
N THR A 35 8.14 14.07 12.04
CA THR A 35 7.12 13.17 11.48
C THR A 35 6.76 13.55 10.05
N LEU A 36 6.50 14.83 9.81
CA LEU A 36 6.17 15.34 8.47
C LEU A 36 7.34 15.16 7.49
N ALA A 37 8.57 15.41 7.95
CA ALA A 37 9.77 15.21 7.14
C ALA A 37 9.95 13.74 6.72
N PHE A 38 9.83 12.80 7.65
CA PHE A 38 9.88 11.37 7.32
C PHE A 38 8.72 10.94 6.42
N GLY A 39 7.52 11.46 6.63
CA GLY A 39 6.38 11.22 5.74
C GLY A 39 6.67 11.68 4.30
N ALA A 40 7.22 12.89 4.13
CA ALA A 40 7.62 13.40 2.82
C ALA A 40 8.73 12.55 2.17
N CYS A 41 9.71 12.08 2.95
CA CYS A 41 10.72 11.14 2.47
C CYS A 41 10.10 9.82 1.97
N GLY A 42 9.03 9.34 2.60
CA GLY A 42 8.28 8.17 2.15
C GLY A 42 7.71 8.34 0.72
N TRP A 43 7.28 9.54 0.34
CA TRP A 43 6.83 9.81 -1.03
C TRP A 43 7.95 9.71 -2.06
N ILE A 44 9.17 10.09 -1.68
CA ILE A 44 10.35 9.91 -2.54
C ILE A 44 10.61 8.42 -2.77
N GLY A 45 10.56 7.61 -1.70
CA GLY A 45 10.70 6.15 -1.79
C GLY A 45 9.66 5.50 -2.70
N SER A 46 8.39 5.87 -2.54
CA SER A 46 7.31 5.35 -3.38
C SER A 46 7.44 5.79 -4.85
N SER A 47 7.94 7.01 -5.08
CA SER A 47 8.21 7.53 -6.43
C SER A 47 9.35 6.76 -7.11
N ILE A 48 10.41 6.44 -6.37
CA ILE A 48 11.51 5.62 -6.87
C ILE A 48 11.00 4.21 -7.21
N SER A 49 10.21 3.61 -6.31
CA SER A 49 9.67 2.27 -6.49
C SER A 49 8.79 2.16 -7.73
N LEU A 50 7.81 3.04 -7.89
CA LEU A 50 6.93 3.05 -9.06
C LEU A 50 7.69 3.43 -10.34
N GLY A 51 8.52 4.46 -10.28
CA GLY A 51 9.29 4.96 -11.42
C GLY A 51 10.30 3.95 -11.94
N ALA A 52 10.84 3.06 -11.10
CA ALA A 52 11.75 2.02 -11.51
C ALA A 52 11.09 0.96 -12.41
N LEU A 53 9.79 0.73 -12.22
CA LEU A 53 9.01 -0.25 -12.99
C LEU A 53 8.45 0.33 -14.30
N MET A 54 8.61 1.64 -14.52
CA MET A 54 8.22 2.31 -15.75
C MET A 54 9.35 2.27 -16.79
N ASP A 55 8.98 2.24 -18.06
CA ASP A 55 9.93 2.38 -19.17
C ASP A 55 10.67 3.72 -19.07
N ARG A 56 11.98 3.70 -19.24
CA ARG A 56 12.84 4.86 -19.12
C ARG A 56 12.42 6.03 -20.02
N ASN A 57 11.91 5.75 -21.20
CA ASN A 57 11.48 6.74 -22.19
C ASN A 57 10.13 7.40 -21.87
N ARG A 58 9.33 6.79 -20.97
CA ARG A 58 8.00 7.27 -20.55
C ARG A 58 8.00 7.79 -19.11
N ARG A 59 9.15 7.73 -18.45
CA ARG A 59 9.30 8.10 -17.07
C ARG A 59 9.54 9.62 -16.96
N ASP A 60 8.54 10.33 -16.46
CA ASP A 60 8.68 11.68 -15.95
C ASP A 60 8.82 11.63 -14.42
N ASN A 61 10.02 11.92 -13.90
CA ASN A 61 10.30 11.84 -12.46
C ASN A 61 9.43 12.82 -11.66
N THR A 62 9.18 14.01 -12.19
CA THR A 62 8.35 15.03 -11.55
C THR A 62 6.89 14.58 -11.52
N GLY A 63 6.40 14.06 -12.65
CA GLY A 63 5.05 13.52 -12.74
C GLY A 63 4.81 12.31 -11.83
N VAL A 64 5.80 11.40 -11.72
CA VAL A 64 5.74 10.29 -10.77
C VAL A 64 5.64 10.80 -9.34
N PHE A 65 6.48 11.75 -8.93
CA PHE A 65 6.44 12.33 -7.59
C PHE A 65 5.11 13.02 -7.29
N MET A 66 4.62 13.84 -8.21
CA MET A 66 3.31 14.50 -8.07
C MET A 66 2.15 13.50 -7.98
N SER A 67 2.25 12.36 -8.68
CA SER A 67 1.24 11.30 -8.56
C SER A 67 1.22 10.67 -7.17
N GLN A 68 2.39 10.53 -6.51
CA GLN A 68 2.46 9.99 -5.15
C GLN A 68 1.91 10.99 -4.11
N CYS A 69 2.15 12.28 -4.28
CA CYS A 69 1.53 13.33 -3.46
C CYS A 69 -0.01 13.31 -3.62
N SER A 70 -0.49 13.24 -4.86
CA SER A 70 -1.94 13.15 -5.15
C SER A 70 -2.57 11.88 -4.60
N ARG A 71 -1.82 10.77 -4.59
CA ARG A 71 -2.24 9.49 -3.99
C ARG A 71 -2.49 9.64 -2.49
N CYS A 72 -1.69 10.41 -1.79
CA CYS A 72 -1.87 10.66 -0.36
C CYS A 72 -3.23 11.34 -0.10
N LEU A 73 -3.56 12.39 -0.87
CA LEU A 73 -4.86 13.07 -0.78
C LEU A 73 -6.02 12.11 -1.12
N ALA A 74 -5.85 11.28 -2.16
CA ALA A 74 -6.85 10.30 -2.55
C ALA A 74 -7.08 9.21 -1.48
N THR A 75 -6.08 8.89 -0.66
CA THR A 75 -6.22 7.94 0.47
C THR A 75 -7.20 8.46 1.51
N VAL A 76 -7.17 9.77 1.78
CA VAL A 76 -8.09 10.41 2.74
C VAL A 76 -9.49 10.61 2.15
N SER A 77 -9.56 10.87 0.84
CA SER A 77 -10.82 11.22 0.18
C SER A 77 -11.66 10.02 -0.24
N MET A 78 -11.06 8.86 -0.46
CA MET A 78 -11.74 7.65 -0.96
C MET A 78 -11.52 6.46 -0.04
N PRO A 79 -12.60 5.79 0.42
CA PRO A 79 -12.49 4.62 1.29
C PRO A 79 -11.87 3.41 0.57
N ALA A 80 -11.34 2.47 1.36
CA ALA A 80 -10.91 1.13 0.91
C ALA A 80 -9.73 1.08 -0.08
N GLY A 81 -8.82 2.09 -0.11
CA GLY A 81 -7.61 2.03 -0.93
C GLY A 81 -7.84 2.15 -2.45
N VAL A 82 -9.07 2.36 -2.89
CA VAL A 82 -9.42 2.54 -4.32
C VAL A 82 -8.82 3.84 -4.86
N GLY A 83 -8.83 4.91 -4.06
CA GLY A 83 -8.31 6.21 -4.44
C GLY A 83 -6.85 6.19 -4.89
N PRO A 84 -5.92 5.67 -4.08
CA PRO A 84 -4.52 5.55 -4.45
C PRO A 84 -4.27 4.74 -5.72
N SER A 85 -5.00 3.64 -5.88
CA SER A 85 -4.89 2.78 -7.06
C SER A 85 -5.40 3.48 -8.31
N PHE A 86 -6.50 4.22 -8.19
CA PHE A 86 -7.07 5.00 -9.30
C PHE A 86 -6.12 6.12 -9.76
N VAL A 87 -5.52 6.85 -8.83
CA VAL A 87 -4.56 7.94 -9.16
C VAL A 87 -3.35 7.37 -9.90
N ASN A 88 -2.75 6.27 -9.41
CA ASN A 88 -1.62 5.62 -10.07
C ASN A 88 -1.99 5.11 -11.46
N LEU A 89 -3.15 4.48 -11.61
CA LEU A 89 -3.64 3.99 -12.90
C LEU A 89 -3.85 5.14 -13.89
N GLN A 90 -4.48 6.24 -13.44
CA GLN A 90 -4.71 7.40 -14.28
C GLN A 90 -3.41 8.09 -14.69
N PHE A 91 -2.43 8.18 -13.78
CA PHE A 91 -1.11 8.69 -14.09
C PHE A 91 -0.41 7.84 -15.17
N LEU A 92 -0.39 6.52 -15.02
CA LEU A 92 0.22 5.61 -15.98
C LEU A 92 -0.45 5.71 -17.36
N ARG A 93 -1.78 5.87 -17.40
CA ARG A 93 -2.50 6.10 -18.66
C ARG A 93 -2.10 7.41 -19.33
N LYS A 94 -1.98 8.48 -18.56
CA LYS A 94 -1.50 9.78 -19.08
C LYS A 94 -0.05 9.71 -19.57
N SER A 95 0.76 8.84 -18.98
CA SER A 95 2.14 8.56 -19.44
C SER A 95 2.19 7.67 -20.70
N GLY A 96 1.04 7.40 -21.34
CA GLY A 96 0.96 6.67 -22.60
C GLY A 96 0.90 5.14 -22.48
N TYR A 97 0.65 4.60 -21.28
CA TYR A 97 0.44 3.16 -21.12
C TYR A 97 -1.01 2.76 -21.45
N ARG A 98 -1.18 1.64 -22.14
CA ARG A 98 -2.49 1.00 -22.33
C ARG A 98 -2.98 0.43 -20.97
N ASN A 99 -4.28 0.14 -20.88
CA ASN A 99 -4.89 -0.31 -19.60
C ASN A 99 -4.18 -1.54 -19.01
N THR A 100 -3.88 -2.56 -19.83
CA THR A 100 -3.28 -3.81 -19.35
C THR A 100 -1.86 -3.62 -18.82
N PRO A 101 -0.90 -2.99 -19.53
CA PRO A 101 0.42 -2.73 -18.96
C PRO A 101 0.37 -1.74 -17.77
N ALA A 102 -0.53 -0.76 -17.77
CA ALA A 102 -0.67 0.16 -16.63
C ALA A 102 -1.10 -0.57 -15.35
N THR A 103 -2.08 -1.48 -15.46
CA THR A 103 -2.49 -2.31 -14.32
C THR A 103 -1.40 -3.29 -13.90
N ALA A 104 -0.64 -3.86 -14.84
CA ALA A 104 0.48 -4.76 -14.52
C ALA A 104 1.59 -4.04 -13.75
N ILE A 105 2.02 -2.84 -14.19
CA ILE A 105 3.02 -2.03 -13.47
C ILE A 105 2.53 -1.67 -12.07
N MET A 106 1.27 -1.23 -11.94
CA MET A 106 0.69 -0.90 -10.64
C MET A 106 0.67 -2.10 -9.70
N SER A 107 0.29 -3.28 -10.20
CA SER A 107 0.28 -4.49 -9.37
C SER A 107 1.68 -5.00 -9.07
N ALA A 108 2.64 -4.88 -9.99
CA ALA A 108 4.04 -5.17 -9.71
C ALA A 108 4.57 -4.30 -8.58
N ALA A 109 4.25 -3.00 -8.59
CA ALA A 109 4.63 -2.08 -7.51
C ALA A 109 4.03 -2.51 -6.16
N LEU A 110 2.76 -2.95 -6.14
CA LEU A 110 2.12 -3.46 -4.93
C LEU A 110 2.76 -4.77 -4.44
N VAL A 111 3.05 -5.70 -5.35
CA VAL A 111 3.72 -6.96 -5.00
C VAL A 111 5.09 -6.70 -4.39
N VAL A 112 5.90 -5.82 -5.01
CA VAL A 112 7.22 -5.44 -4.48
C VAL A 112 7.08 -4.78 -3.11
N TYR A 113 6.14 -3.84 -2.97
CA TYR A 113 5.91 -3.15 -1.70
C TYR A 113 5.59 -4.13 -0.57
N TYR A 114 4.63 -5.03 -0.78
CA TYR A 114 4.26 -6.01 0.24
C TYR A 114 5.33 -7.07 0.47
N ALA A 115 6.05 -7.51 -0.56
CA ALA A 115 7.16 -8.45 -0.41
C ALA A 115 8.27 -7.86 0.48
N VAL A 116 8.64 -6.60 0.26
CA VAL A 116 9.62 -5.89 1.09
C VAL A 116 9.09 -5.68 2.51
N TYR A 117 7.81 -5.28 2.65
CA TYR A 117 7.18 -5.09 3.95
C TYR A 117 7.19 -6.37 4.79
N PHE A 118 6.75 -7.50 4.23
CA PHE A 118 6.77 -8.79 4.92
C PHE A 118 8.20 -9.25 5.22
N SER A 119 9.16 -9.03 4.31
CA SER A 119 10.56 -9.36 4.54
C SER A 119 11.12 -8.56 5.72
N MET A 120 10.81 -7.27 5.82
CA MET A 120 11.19 -6.44 6.97
C MET A 120 10.55 -6.94 8.27
N LEU A 121 9.26 -7.28 8.26
CA LEU A 121 8.58 -7.83 9.44
C LEU A 121 9.24 -9.13 9.92
N VAL A 122 9.54 -10.04 8.99
CA VAL A 122 10.22 -11.30 9.32
C VAL A 122 11.60 -11.03 9.91
N LEU A 123 12.40 -10.15 9.29
CA LEU A 123 13.73 -9.80 9.79
C LEU A 123 13.66 -9.17 11.18
N ILE A 124 12.79 -8.18 11.40
CA ILE A 124 12.61 -7.55 12.71
C ILE A 124 12.16 -8.58 13.74
N GLY A 125 11.22 -9.46 13.39
CA GLY A 125 10.75 -10.53 14.28
C GLY A 125 11.86 -11.49 14.69
N LEU A 126 12.73 -11.87 13.75
CA LEU A 126 13.89 -12.74 14.02
C LEU A 126 14.92 -12.05 14.94
N PHE A 127 15.20 -10.77 14.71
CA PHE A 127 16.16 -10.02 15.54
C PHE A 127 15.62 -9.69 16.94
N THR A 128 14.33 -9.46 17.06
CA THR A 128 13.71 -9.07 18.34
C THR A 128 13.30 -10.28 19.19
N GLY A 129 13.33 -11.50 18.61
CA GLY A 129 12.90 -12.73 19.30
C GLY A 129 11.40 -12.73 19.67
N ARG A 130 10.63 -11.75 19.23
CA ARG A 130 9.20 -11.65 19.46
C ARG A 130 8.43 -12.31 18.32
N ASN A 131 7.46 -13.13 18.67
CA ASN A 131 6.50 -13.68 17.70
C ASN A 131 5.55 -12.56 17.23
N MET A 132 6.05 -11.70 16.32
CA MET A 132 5.24 -10.59 15.76
C MET A 132 3.98 -11.05 15.02
N PHE A 133 3.93 -12.34 14.66
CA PHE A 133 2.76 -12.93 14.00
C PHE A 133 1.61 -13.29 14.95
N SER A 134 1.85 -13.40 16.24
CA SER A 134 0.83 -13.85 17.18
C SER A 134 -0.26 -12.80 17.51
N GLY A 135 -0.07 -11.54 17.12
CA GLY A 135 -1.07 -10.48 17.36
C GLY A 135 -1.50 -9.71 16.12
N ALA A 136 -0.70 -9.73 15.04
CA ALA A 136 -0.91 -8.87 13.87
C ALA A 136 -1.85 -9.46 12.81
N ILE A 137 -2.06 -10.76 12.83
CA ILE A 137 -2.98 -11.43 11.89
C ILE A 137 -4.01 -12.21 12.72
N PRO A 138 -5.28 -11.80 12.71
CA PRO A 138 -6.34 -12.67 13.22
C PRO A 138 -6.44 -13.88 12.29
N THR A 139 -5.63 -14.90 12.59
CA THR A 139 -5.45 -16.13 11.79
C THR A 139 -6.80 -16.75 11.44
N ASN A 140 -7.72 -16.71 12.39
CA ASN A 140 -9.08 -17.23 12.19
C ASN A 140 -9.87 -16.44 11.13
N THR A 141 -9.76 -15.09 11.13
CA THR A 141 -10.47 -14.26 10.15
C THR A 141 -9.86 -14.40 8.75
N LEU A 142 -8.53 -14.51 8.65
CA LEU A 142 -7.84 -14.65 7.38
C LEU A 142 -8.11 -16.03 6.76
N VAL A 143 -8.08 -17.09 7.57
CA VAL A 143 -8.44 -18.47 7.16
C VAL A 143 -9.91 -18.52 6.73
N LEU A 144 -10.81 -17.87 7.47
CA LEU A 144 -12.23 -17.81 7.14
C LEU A 144 -12.46 -17.06 5.83
N VAL A 145 -11.86 -15.90 5.62
CA VAL A 145 -11.98 -15.12 4.36
C VAL A 145 -11.41 -15.91 3.18
N LEU A 146 -10.22 -16.51 3.34
CA LEU A 146 -9.62 -17.33 2.29
C LEU A 146 -10.48 -18.56 1.99
N GLY A 147 -11.01 -19.21 3.03
CA GLY A 147 -11.94 -20.33 2.92
C GLY A 147 -13.21 -19.94 2.17
N VAL A 148 -13.84 -18.83 2.52
CA VAL A 148 -15.01 -18.30 1.81
C VAL A 148 -14.71 -18.01 0.34
N VAL A 149 -13.57 -17.37 0.04
CA VAL A 149 -13.16 -17.11 -1.35
C VAL A 149 -12.97 -18.40 -2.13
N VAL A 150 -12.30 -19.40 -1.56
CA VAL A 150 -12.11 -20.72 -2.20
C VAL A 150 -13.44 -21.42 -2.44
N VAL A 151 -14.36 -21.40 -1.46
CA VAL A 151 -15.69 -22.01 -1.59
C VAL A 151 -16.51 -21.30 -2.67
N VAL A 152 -16.52 -19.96 -2.68
CA VAL A 152 -17.23 -19.17 -3.70
C VAL A 152 -16.68 -19.45 -5.10
N LEU A 153 -15.34 -19.50 -5.26
CA LEU A 153 -14.71 -19.84 -6.53
C LEU A 153 -15.04 -21.28 -6.96
N SER A 154 -15.06 -22.23 -6.01
CA SER A 154 -15.39 -23.62 -6.29
C SER A 154 -16.86 -23.77 -6.75
N ILE A 155 -17.79 -23.09 -6.07
CA ILE A 155 -19.21 -23.07 -6.47
C ILE A 155 -19.37 -22.38 -7.85
N ALA A 156 -18.67 -21.28 -8.09
CA ALA A 156 -18.69 -20.59 -9.38
C ALA A 156 -18.17 -21.48 -10.53
N MET A 157 -17.19 -22.34 -10.27
CA MET A 157 -16.68 -23.30 -11.26
C MET A 157 -17.61 -24.49 -11.51
N MET A 158 -18.52 -24.79 -10.60
CA MET A 158 -19.54 -25.86 -10.77
C MET A 158 -20.69 -25.43 -11.69
N ILE A 159 -20.92 -24.12 -11.88
CA ILE A 159 -21.99 -23.61 -12.71
C ILE A 159 -21.53 -23.53 -14.16
N PRO A 160 -22.06 -24.35 -15.11
CA PRO A 160 -21.56 -24.45 -16.46
C PRO A 160 -21.51 -23.12 -17.25
N PRO A 161 -22.52 -22.24 -17.20
CA PRO A 161 -22.45 -20.96 -17.91
C PRO A 161 -21.38 -20.02 -17.37
N LEU A 162 -21.12 -20.04 -16.05
CA LEU A 162 -20.13 -19.21 -15.40
C LEU A 162 -18.71 -19.71 -15.71
N ARG A 163 -18.52 -21.03 -15.72
CA ARG A 163 -17.26 -21.66 -16.14
C ARG A 163 -16.89 -21.29 -17.59
N HIS A 164 -17.85 -21.33 -18.53
CA HIS A 164 -17.63 -20.93 -19.93
C HIS A 164 -17.27 -19.44 -20.06
N TRP A 165 -17.91 -18.58 -19.28
CA TRP A 165 -17.61 -17.16 -19.28
C TRP A 165 -16.21 -16.87 -18.70
N VAL A 166 -15.87 -17.51 -17.57
CA VAL A 166 -14.54 -17.40 -16.92
C VAL A 166 -13.44 -17.91 -17.85
N THR A 167 -13.58 -19.09 -18.42
CA THR A 167 -12.53 -19.68 -19.28
C THR A 167 -12.37 -18.98 -20.61
N ARG A 168 -13.45 -18.48 -21.20
CA ARG A 168 -13.39 -17.80 -22.51
C ARG A 168 -13.04 -16.32 -22.44
N ARG A 169 -13.44 -15.60 -21.40
CA ARG A 169 -13.19 -14.16 -21.27
C ARG A 169 -12.14 -13.79 -20.23
N LEU A 170 -12.17 -14.39 -19.05
CA LEU A 170 -11.25 -13.99 -17.97
C LEU A 170 -9.88 -14.66 -18.10
N MET A 171 -9.83 -15.93 -18.49
CA MET A 171 -8.56 -16.68 -18.56
C MET A 171 -7.55 -16.12 -19.56
N PRO A 172 -7.90 -15.74 -20.81
CA PRO A 172 -6.97 -15.11 -21.72
C PRO A 172 -6.52 -13.72 -21.24
N LEU A 173 -7.42 -12.95 -20.65
CA LEU A 173 -7.08 -11.65 -20.05
C LEU A 173 -6.12 -11.83 -18.85
N ALA A 174 -6.42 -12.79 -17.98
CA ALA A 174 -5.58 -13.12 -16.83
C ALA A 174 -4.19 -13.61 -17.28
N LYS A 175 -4.12 -14.48 -18.28
CA LYS A 175 -2.84 -14.96 -18.82
C LYS A 175 -2.01 -13.82 -19.41
N THR A 176 -2.61 -12.95 -20.20
CA THR A 176 -1.93 -11.76 -20.75
C THR A 176 -1.45 -10.83 -19.63
N TYR A 177 -2.28 -10.61 -18.61
CA TYR A 177 -1.93 -9.81 -17.46
C TYR A 177 -0.78 -10.41 -16.65
N ILE A 178 -0.85 -11.72 -16.35
CA ILE A 178 0.20 -12.43 -15.61
C ILE A 178 1.53 -12.39 -16.36
N ASN A 179 1.51 -12.62 -17.68
CA ASN A 179 2.73 -12.55 -18.48
C ASN A 179 3.35 -11.15 -18.44
N GLN A 180 2.54 -10.10 -18.58
CA GLN A 180 3.05 -8.72 -18.47
C GLN A 180 3.55 -8.38 -17.06
N LEU A 181 2.90 -8.89 -16.02
CA LEU A 181 3.37 -8.76 -14.66
C LEU A 181 4.73 -9.43 -14.45
N LEU A 182 4.87 -10.66 -14.98
CA LEU A 182 6.13 -11.41 -14.93
C LEU A 182 7.23 -10.72 -15.74
N ASP A 183 6.91 -10.17 -16.90
CA ASP A 183 7.87 -9.41 -17.73
C ASP A 183 8.42 -8.18 -16.96
N VAL A 184 7.56 -7.45 -16.26
CA VAL A 184 7.98 -6.32 -15.41
C VAL A 184 8.85 -6.80 -14.24
N LEU A 185 8.47 -7.89 -13.60
CA LEU A 185 9.21 -8.45 -12.45
C LEU A 185 10.49 -9.20 -12.85
N SER A 186 10.61 -9.63 -14.10
CA SER A 186 11.80 -10.35 -14.59
C SER A 186 13.00 -9.46 -14.87
N GLN A 187 12.84 -8.13 -14.85
CA GLN A 187 13.92 -7.18 -15.09
C GLN A 187 14.71 -6.91 -13.79
N PRO A 188 15.87 -7.56 -13.54
CA PRO A 188 16.52 -7.56 -12.23
C PRO A 188 16.94 -6.15 -11.78
N ARG A 189 17.39 -5.30 -12.72
CA ARG A 189 17.80 -3.94 -12.41
C ARG A 189 16.61 -3.05 -11.98
N GLN A 190 15.48 -3.18 -12.63
CA GLN A 190 14.28 -2.41 -12.29
C GLN A 190 13.69 -2.90 -10.97
N LEU A 191 13.70 -4.24 -10.77
CA LEU A 191 13.24 -4.86 -9.54
C LEU A 191 14.09 -4.44 -8.33
N THR A 192 15.43 -4.46 -8.43
CA THR A 192 16.30 -4.04 -7.33
C THR A 192 16.09 -2.57 -6.96
N VAL A 193 15.99 -1.66 -7.93
CA VAL A 193 15.72 -0.26 -7.66
C VAL A 193 14.33 -0.06 -7.04
N SER A 194 13.34 -0.81 -7.51
CA SER A 194 11.97 -0.78 -6.95
C SER A 194 11.96 -1.30 -5.50
N CYS A 195 12.68 -2.39 -5.21
CA CYS A 195 12.82 -2.93 -3.85
C CYS A 195 13.51 -1.94 -2.91
N LEU A 196 14.58 -1.27 -3.37
CA LEU A 196 15.26 -0.23 -2.57
C LEU A 196 14.33 0.96 -2.29
N GLY A 197 13.55 1.39 -3.28
CA GLY A 197 12.53 2.44 -3.11
C GLY A 197 11.46 2.03 -2.11
N ALA A 198 10.96 0.79 -2.19
CA ALA A 198 9.98 0.24 -1.27
C ALA A 198 10.54 0.08 0.15
N LEU A 199 11.79 -0.36 0.28
CA LEU A 199 12.49 -0.47 1.56
C LEU A 199 12.65 0.90 2.21
N PHE A 200 13.10 1.89 1.46
CA PHE A 200 13.21 3.27 1.93
C PHE A 200 11.85 3.83 2.35
N GLN A 201 10.79 3.59 1.56
CA GLN A 201 9.42 4.00 1.91
C GLN A 201 8.96 3.37 3.23
N ASN A 202 9.13 2.05 3.40
CA ASN A 202 8.70 1.36 4.63
C ASN A 202 9.49 1.83 5.85
N ALA A 203 10.82 2.00 5.72
CA ALA A 203 11.67 2.49 6.79
C ALA A 203 11.29 3.91 7.23
N THR A 204 11.09 4.83 6.28
CA THR A 204 10.68 6.21 6.59
C THR A 204 9.27 6.28 7.17
N THR A 205 8.36 5.40 6.76
CA THR A 205 7.01 5.30 7.34
C THR A 205 7.07 4.81 8.80
N GLY A 206 7.91 3.81 9.09
CA GLY A 206 8.14 3.33 10.45
C GLY A 206 8.73 4.43 11.35
N LEU A 207 9.75 5.15 10.84
CA LEU A 207 10.35 6.29 11.56
C LEU A 207 9.38 7.45 11.76
N ALA A 208 8.51 7.73 10.78
CA ALA A 208 7.46 8.73 10.91
C ALA A 208 6.46 8.35 12.02
N PHE A 209 6.07 7.07 12.07
CA PHE A 209 5.18 6.58 13.13
C PHE A 209 5.84 6.67 14.51
N TRP A 210 7.11 6.26 14.63
CA TRP A 210 7.87 6.39 15.86
C TRP A 210 7.99 7.86 16.30
N ALA A 211 8.34 8.77 15.40
CA ALA A 211 8.41 10.20 15.71
C ALA A 211 7.07 10.78 16.12
N ALA A 212 5.96 10.30 15.54
CA ALA A 212 4.61 10.67 15.93
C ALA A 212 4.32 10.22 17.38
N LEU A 213 4.66 8.99 17.77
CA LEU A 213 4.51 8.53 19.16
C LEU A 213 5.30 9.40 20.14
N GLN A 214 6.54 9.74 19.78
CA GLN A 214 7.38 10.64 20.58
C GLN A 214 6.78 12.05 20.71
N ALA A 215 6.12 12.54 19.66
CA ALA A 215 5.46 13.84 19.68
C ALA A 215 4.35 13.90 20.75
N PHE A 216 3.67 12.78 21.00
CA PHE A 216 2.62 12.67 22.01
C PHE A 216 3.13 12.20 23.40
N GLY A 217 4.46 12.17 23.60
CA GLY A 217 5.06 11.84 24.90
C GLY A 217 5.19 10.34 25.18
N TYR A 218 4.92 9.47 24.22
CA TYR A 218 5.20 8.04 24.36
C TYR A 218 6.70 7.79 24.12
N SER A 219 7.45 7.49 25.21
CA SER A 219 8.84 7.07 25.12
C SER A 219 8.91 5.62 24.68
N SER A 220 9.01 5.39 23.39
CA SER A 220 9.25 4.06 22.82
C SER A 220 10.60 4.04 22.07
N ASN A 221 11.31 2.90 22.14
CA ASN A 221 12.48 2.71 21.31
C ASN A 221 12.04 2.53 19.84
N PRO A 222 12.79 3.05 18.85
CA PRO A 222 12.43 2.95 17.43
C PRO A 222 12.38 1.50 16.90
N ILE A 223 12.82 0.52 17.69
CA ILE A 223 12.87 -0.92 17.35
C ILE A 223 11.69 -1.69 18.01
N GLU A 224 10.97 -1.10 18.96
CA GLU A 224 9.75 -1.65 19.57
C GLU A 224 8.51 -1.28 18.77
#